data_323a78d7bb7fcdc5e2717a5d75517544
#
_entry.id   323a78d7bb7fcdc5e2717a5d75517544
#
_cell.length_a   1.000
_cell.length_b   1.000
_cell.length_c   1.000
_cell.angle_alpha   90.00
_cell.angle_beta   90.00
_cell.angle_gamma   90.00
#
_symmetry.space_group_name_H-M   'P 1'
#
loop_
_entity.id
_entity.type
_entity.pdbx_description
1 polymer ?
#
loop_
_entity_poly.entity_id
_entity_poly.type
_entity_poly.pdbx_seq_one_letter_code
_entity_poly.pdbx_strand_id
1 'polypeptide(L)'
;AFGLLDDPLIDYGSEGRENLRRVWESIFYGASSKGAETIMHLHNTADELFWEVESLNIVESHIGDPLYEMKKTKERLKSTDKFLKASICVTDFDKLIRNGIVGASPQKMSETTINQKVADVWKDVSHGKIDSEVFLEKVETLKGRLVKIIDRFGGERVPYAGPECGLKGFPTYECALECLKRVASTVKDVAE
;
A
#
# COMPACT_ATOMS: atom_id res chain seq x y z
N ALA A 1 -16.11 -2.46 2.32
CA ALA A 1 -16.48 -3.76 1.75
C ALA A 1 -15.31 -4.75 1.72
N PHE A 2 -14.07 -4.26 1.67
CA PHE A 2 -12.89 -5.13 1.48
C PHE A 2 -12.43 -5.87 2.74
N GLY A 3 -12.76 -5.40 3.94
CA GLY A 3 -12.52 -6.14 5.19
C GLY A 3 -13.53 -7.26 5.45
N LEU A 4 -14.56 -7.36 4.62
CA LEU A 4 -15.60 -8.36 4.83
C LEU A 4 -15.16 -9.79 4.42
N LEU A 5 -14.24 -9.92 3.47
CA LEU A 5 -13.73 -11.25 3.05
C LEU A 5 -12.83 -11.91 4.12
N ASP A 6 -12.29 -11.11 5.02
CA ASP A 6 -11.40 -11.57 6.09
C ASP A 6 -12.12 -11.71 7.45
N ASP A 7 -13.41 -11.39 7.52
CA ASP A 7 -14.17 -11.54 8.75
C ASP A 7 -14.61 -12.99 8.93
N PRO A 8 -14.05 -13.73 9.91
CA PRO A 8 -14.39 -15.13 10.12
C PRO A 8 -15.84 -15.35 10.58
N LEU A 9 -16.54 -14.27 10.95
CA LEU A 9 -17.96 -14.31 11.34
C LEU A 9 -18.89 -14.20 10.13
N ILE A 10 -18.37 -13.86 8.95
CA ILE A 10 -19.16 -13.69 7.74
C ILE A 10 -18.80 -14.80 6.75
N ASP A 11 -19.54 -15.88 6.78
CA ASP A 11 -19.46 -16.92 5.76
C ASP A 11 -20.31 -16.49 4.55
N TYR A 12 -19.63 -16.03 3.51
CA TYR A 12 -20.30 -15.68 2.24
C TYR A 12 -20.71 -16.91 1.43
N GLY A 13 -20.18 -18.08 1.75
CA GLY A 13 -20.31 -19.25 0.91
C GLY A 13 -19.88 -19.03 -0.55
N SER A 14 -20.08 -20.02 -1.38
CA SER A 14 -19.76 -19.93 -2.81
C SER A 14 -20.63 -18.91 -3.55
N GLU A 15 -21.91 -18.79 -3.19
CA GLU A 15 -22.84 -17.84 -3.81
C GLU A 15 -22.48 -16.39 -3.47
N GLY A 16 -22.18 -16.09 -2.20
CA GLY A 16 -21.76 -14.75 -1.77
C GLY A 16 -20.46 -14.31 -2.42
N ARG A 17 -19.50 -15.23 -2.57
CA ARG A 17 -18.23 -14.99 -3.26
C ARG A 17 -18.48 -14.66 -4.75
N GLU A 18 -19.30 -15.41 -5.44
CA GLU A 18 -19.64 -15.14 -6.84
C GLU A 18 -20.41 -13.82 -7.01
N ASN A 19 -21.33 -13.50 -6.11
CA ASN A 19 -22.04 -12.23 -6.13
C ASN A 19 -21.09 -11.05 -5.94
N LEU A 20 -20.09 -11.15 -5.05
CA LEU A 20 -19.08 -10.13 -4.86
C LEU A 20 -18.22 -9.96 -6.12
N ARG A 21 -17.78 -11.06 -6.74
CA ARG A 21 -17.05 -11.04 -8.00
C ARG A 21 -17.82 -10.29 -9.09
N ARG A 22 -19.12 -10.59 -9.25
CA ARG A 22 -20.01 -9.94 -10.24
C ARG A 22 -20.17 -8.43 -9.96
N VAL A 23 -20.27 -8.04 -8.70
CA VAL A 23 -20.35 -6.62 -8.32
C VAL A 23 -19.07 -5.91 -8.71
N TRP A 24 -17.90 -6.46 -8.38
CA TRP A 24 -16.61 -5.90 -8.77
C TRP A 24 -16.46 -5.82 -10.28
N GLU A 25 -16.79 -6.91 -11.00
CA GLU A 25 -16.77 -6.94 -12.47
C GLU A 25 -17.65 -5.82 -13.06
N SER A 26 -18.88 -5.67 -12.58
CA SER A 26 -19.79 -4.62 -13.07
C SER A 26 -19.25 -3.21 -12.86
N ILE A 27 -18.64 -2.94 -11.71
CA ILE A 27 -18.04 -1.63 -11.41
C ILE A 27 -16.86 -1.35 -12.32
N PHE A 28 -15.91 -2.28 -12.43
CA PHE A 28 -14.70 -2.10 -13.24
C PHE A 28 -15.01 -2.10 -14.74
N TYR A 29 -15.92 -2.94 -15.20
CA TYR A 29 -16.40 -2.92 -16.59
C TYR A 29 -17.04 -1.57 -16.94
N GLY A 30 -17.84 -0.99 -16.06
CA GLY A 30 -18.44 0.32 -16.27
C GLY A 30 -17.41 1.45 -16.46
N ALA A 31 -16.22 1.34 -15.87
CA ALA A 31 -15.12 2.27 -16.04
C ALA A 31 -14.26 1.92 -17.27
N SER A 32 -13.83 0.67 -17.41
CA SER A 32 -12.95 0.23 -18.50
C SER A 32 -13.59 0.34 -19.88
N SER A 33 -14.90 0.11 -19.99
CA SER A 33 -15.66 0.30 -21.24
C SER A 33 -15.66 1.76 -21.74
N LYS A 34 -15.28 2.71 -20.88
CA LYS A 34 -15.10 4.13 -21.22
C LYS A 34 -13.64 4.52 -21.41
N GLY A 35 -12.75 3.55 -21.49
CA GLY A 35 -11.30 3.75 -21.67
C GLY A 35 -10.53 4.12 -20.41
N ALA A 36 -11.12 3.97 -19.22
CA ALA A 36 -10.40 4.18 -17.96
C ALA A 36 -9.63 2.93 -17.55
N GLU A 37 -8.41 3.09 -17.07
CA GLU A 37 -7.72 2.04 -16.32
C GLU A 37 -8.35 1.86 -14.94
N THR A 38 -8.42 0.61 -14.49
CA THR A 38 -9.03 0.25 -13.22
C THR A 38 -7.99 -0.27 -12.25
N ILE A 39 -8.00 0.25 -11.04
CA ILE A 39 -7.08 -0.15 -9.97
C ILE A 39 -7.89 -0.61 -8.76
N MET A 40 -7.54 -1.76 -8.19
CA MET A 40 -8.08 -2.23 -6.92
C MET A 40 -7.02 -2.15 -5.83
N HIS A 41 -7.32 -1.35 -4.78
CA HIS A 41 -6.54 -1.32 -3.57
C HIS A 41 -7.04 -2.37 -2.58
N LEU A 42 -6.14 -3.24 -2.14
CA LEU A 42 -6.42 -4.35 -1.24
C LEU A 42 -5.66 -4.15 0.08
N HIS A 43 -6.32 -4.45 1.20
CA HIS A 43 -5.67 -4.46 2.52
C HIS A 43 -5.15 -5.84 2.90
N ASN A 44 -5.68 -6.87 2.24
CA ASN A 44 -5.29 -8.26 2.41
C ASN A 44 -5.50 -8.99 1.07
N THR A 45 -4.52 -9.75 0.66
CA THR A 45 -4.54 -10.51 -0.61
C THR A 45 -4.58 -12.02 -0.39
N ALA A 46 -4.93 -12.49 0.82
CA ALA A 46 -5.09 -13.91 1.12
C ALA A 46 -6.22 -14.55 0.31
N ASP A 47 -7.33 -13.81 0.08
CA ASP A 47 -8.35 -14.22 -0.86
C ASP A 47 -7.98 -13.80 -2.28
N GLU A 48 -8.06 -14.73 -3.22
CA GLU A 48 -7.64 -14.55 -4.61
C GLU A 48 -8.76 -14.11 -5.56
N LEU A 49 -9.95 -13.75 -5.04
CA LEU A 49 -11.12 -13.40 -5.86
C LEU A 49 -10.84 -12.27 -6.86
N PHE A 50 -10.01 -11.29 -6.48
CA PHE A 50 -9.66 -10.16 -7.33
C PHE A 50 -8.95 -10.57 -8.65
N TRP A 51 -8.28 -11.73 -8.68
CA TRP A 51 -7.69 -12.25 -9.91
C TRP A 51 -8.74 -12.68 -10.94
N GLU A 52 -9.95 -13.04 -10.48
CA GLU A 52 -11.06 -13.51 -11.30
C GLU A 52 -11.90 -12.37 -11.92
N VAL A 53 -11.59 -11.11 -11.59
CA VAL A 53 -12.27 -9.92 -12.11
C VAL A 53 -11.60 -9.50 -13.42
N GLU A 54 -12.25 -9.76 -14.55
CA GLU A 54 -11.67 -9.59 -15.89
C GLU A 54 -11.40 -8.11 -16.23
N SER A 55 -12.33 -7.22 -15.89
CA SER A 55 -12.23 -5.77 -16.15
C SER A 55 -11.32 -5.02 -15.18
N LEU A 56 -10.66 -5.70 -14.24
CA LEU A 56 -9.66 -5.12 -13.35
C LEU A 56 -8.29 -5.18 -14.03
N ASN A 57 -7.65 -4.03 -14.21
CA ASN A 57 -6.35 -3.94 -14.86
C ASN A 57 -5.18 -4.03 -13.89
N ILE A 58 -5.26 -3.35 -12.75
CA ILE A 58 -4.14 -3.14 -11.83
C ILE A 58 -4.54 -3.54 -10.42
N VAL A 59 -3.67 -4.26 -9.75
CA VAL A 59 -3.82 -4.63 -8.33
C VAL A 59 -2.74 -3.97 -7.49
N GLU A 60 -3.09 -3.58 -6.28
CA GLU A 60 -2.16 -3.06 -5.29
C GLU A 60 -2.53 -3.49 -3.87
N SER A 61 -1.58 -3.49 -2.96
CA SER A 61 -1.79 -3.74 -1.53
C SER A 61 -0.77 -2.97 -0.69
N HIS A 62 -0.80 -3.17 0.62
CA HIS A 62 0.13 -2.55 1.56
C HIS A 62 1.54 -3.14 1.44
N ILE A 63 2.54 -2.36 1.88
CA ILE A 63 3.94 -2.79 1.96
C ILE A 63 4.05 -3.98 2.91
N GLY A 64 4.72 -5.04 2.44
CA GLY A 64 4.87 -6.31 3.17
C GLY A 64 3.71 -7.29 2.95
N ASP A 65 2.71 -6.94 2.14
CA ASP A 65 1.68 -7.88 1.75
C ASP A 65 2.27 -9.00 0.87
N PRO A 66 1.81 -10.26 1.03
CA PRO A 66 2.23 -11.39 0.21
C PRO A 66 2.16 -11.16 -1.31
N LEU A 67 1.26 -10.26 -1.77
CA LEU A 67 1.16 -9.86 -3.18
C LEU A 67 2.52 -9.47 -3.77
N TYR A 68 3.37 -8.77 -3.01
CA TYR A 68 4.68 -8.30 -3.48
C TYR A 68 5.81 -9.33 -3.31
N GLU A 69 5.56 -10.42 -2.58
CA GLU A 69 6.60 -11.38 -2.20
C GLU A 69 6.42 -12.77 -2.81
N MET A 70 5.18 -13.17 -3.09
CA MET A 70 4.89 -14.52 -3.57
C MET A 70 5.28 -14.72 -5.05
N LYS A 71 5.94 -15.85 -5.33
CA LYS A 71 6.23 -16.29 -6.70
C LYS A 71 4.96 -16.44 -7.54
N LYS A 72 3.88 -16.92 -6.92
CA LYS A 72 2.57 -17.09 -7.54
C LYS A 72 2.01 -15.79 -8.12
N THR A 73 2.28 -14.63 -7.49
CA THR A 73 1.85 -13.33 -8.01
C THR A 73 2.37 -13.07 -9.43
N LYS A 74 3.65 -13.39 -9.70
CA LYS A 74 4.23 -13.24 -11.04
C LYS A 74 3.51 -14.09 -12.09
N GLU A 75 3.14 -15.31 -11.72
CA GLU A 75 2.40 -16.23 -12.60
C GLU A 75 0.98 -15.69 -12.84
N ARG A 76 0.31 -15.19 -11.79
CA ARG A 76 -1.02 -14.60 -11.89
C ARG A 76 -1.06 -13.34 -12.76
N LEU A 77 -0.15 -12.40 -12.55
CA LEU A 77 -0.05 -11.19 -13.39
C LEU A 77 0.03 -11.54 -14.88
N LYS A 78 0.82 -12.58 -15.22
CA LYS A 78 0.98 -13.02 -16.59
C LYS A 78 -0.27 -13.74 -17.13
N SER A 79 -0.86 -14.64 -16.34
CA SER A 79 -2.01 -15.47 -16.79
C SER A 79 -3.32 -14.68 -16.87
N THR A 80 -3.46 -13.60 -16.11
CA THR A 80 -4.66 -12.73 -16.11
C THR A 80 -4.46 -11.42 -16.84
N ASP A 81 -3.28 -11.21 -17.44
CA ASP A 81 -2.85 -9.98 -18.11
C ASP A 81 -3.04 -8.71 -17.27
N LYS A 82 -2.87 -8.84 -15.95
CA LYS A 82 -2.94 -7.71 -15.01
C LYS A 82 -1.58 -7.11 -14.74
N PHE A 83 -1.61 -5.91 -14.18
CA PHE A 83 -0.45 -5.15 -13.76
C PHE A 83 -0.43 -4.97 -12.24
N LEU A 84 0.72 -4.55 -11.73
CA LEU A 84 0.93 -4.30 -10.32
C LEU A 84 1.30 -2.82 -10.12
N LYS A 85 0.61 -2.13 -9.20
CA LYS A 85 1.12 -0.86 -8.67
C LYS A 85 2.05 -1.16 -7.51
N ALA A 86 3.28 -0.67 -7.56
CA ALA A 86 4.24 -0.81 -6.48
C ALA A 86 3.90 0.14 -5.32
N SER A 87 3.56 -0.41 -4.15
CA SER A 87 3.45 0.34 -2.91
C SER A 87 4.83 0.51 -2.28
N ILE A 88 5.37 1.73 -2.30
CA ILE A 88 6.76 2.00 -1.91
C ILE A 88 6.92 2.89 -0.68
N CYS A 89 5.88 3.60 -0.28
CA CYS A 89 5.89 4.53 0.86
C CYS A 89 4.80 4.15 1.87
N VAL A 90 5.19 4.02 3.15
CA VAL A 90 4.27 3.78 4.26
C VAL A 90 3.43 5.04 4.51
N THR A 91 2.12 4.87 4.69
CA THR A 91 1.18 5.97 4.97
C THR A 91 0.56 5.90 6.36
N ASP A 92 0.76 4.82 7.09
CA ASP A 92 0.43 4.71 8.51
C ASP A 92 1.42 5.55 9.33
N PHE A 93 1.00 6.78 9.70
CA PHE A 93 1.87 7.73 10.38
C PHE A 93 2.22 7.30 11.81
N ASP A 94 1.35 6.58 12.50
CA ASP A 94 1.67 5.93 13.78
C ASP A 94 2.81 4.93 13.62
N LYS A 95 2.77 4.13 12.57
CA LYS A 95 3.84 3.18 12.24
C LYS A 95 5.16 3.88 11.92
N LEU A 96 5.11 5.02 11.21
CA LEU A 96 6.31 5.83 10.92
C LEU A 96 6.94 6.37 12.21
N ILE A 97 6.15 6.98 13.11
CA ILE A 97 6.62 7.46 14.41
C ILE A 97 7.19 6.29 15.23
N ARG A 98 6.47 5.18 15.32
CA ARG A 98 6.89 3.98 16.05
C ARG A 98 8.24 3.46 15.56
N ASN A 99 8.42 3.37 14.25
CA ASN A 99 9.66 2.93 13.63
C ASN A 99 10.82 3.89 13.97
N GLY A 100 10.58 5.19 13.95
CA GLY A 100 11.55 6.20 14.35
C GLY A 100 11.99 6.04 15.80
N ILE A 101 11.02 5.85 16.72
CA ILE A 101 11.28 5.64 18.16
C ILE A 101 12.08 4.36 18.40
N VAL A 102 11.67 3.26 17.79
CA VAL A 102 12.34 1.96 17.96
C VAL A 102 13.74 1.96 17.36
N GLY A 103 13.89 2.55 16.16
CA GLY A 103 15.18 2.65 15.48
C GLY A 103 16.20 3.54 16.17
N ALA A 104 15.75 4.54 16.92
CA ALA A 104 16.63 5.41 17.72
C ALA A 104 17.00 4.84 19.11
N SER A 105 16.37 3.74 19.53
CA SER A 105 16.61 3.17 20.87
C SER A 105 17.60 2.03 20.84
N PRO A 106 18.69 2.09 21.65
CA PRO A 106 19.63 0.98 21.77
C PRO A 106 19.06 -0.21 22.60
N GLN A 107 17.94 -0.02 23.29
CA GLN A 107 17.35 -1.02 24.16
C GLN A 107 15.92 -1.36 23.73
N LYS A 108 15.53 -2.62 23.94
CA LYS A 108 14.15 -3.06 23.69
C LYS A 108 13.19 -2.40 24.69
N MET A 109 12.23 -1.66 24.17
CA MET A 109 11.19 -1.02 24.95
C MET A 109 9.94 -1.91 25.05
N SER A 110 9.16 -1.73 26.13
CA SER A 110 7.83 -2.35 26.23
C SER A 110 6.84 -1.67 25.26
N GLU A 111 5.80 -2.39 24.83
CA GLU A 111 4.73 -1.83 24.00
C GLU A 111 4.06 -0.62 24.65
N THR A 112 3.83 -0.67 25.97
CA THR A 112 3.25 0.46 26.72
C THR A 112 4.14 1.69 26.62
N THR A 113 5.47 1.52 26.75
CA THR A 113 6.42 2.64 26.62
C THR A 113 6.43 3.20 25.21
N ILE A 114 6.39 2.35 24.18
CA ILE A 114 6.34 2.78 22.79
C ILE A 114 5.05 3.57 22.53
N ASN A 115 3.89 3.05 22.95
CA ASN A 115 2.60 3.72 22.77
C ASN A 115 2.56 5.10 23.44
N GLN A 116 3.10 5.20 24.65
CA GLN A 116 3.20 6.50 25.35
C GLN A 116 4.07 7.48 24.56
N LYS A 117 5.23 7.05 24.08
CA LYS A 117 6.11 7.90 23.26
C LYS A 117 5.47 8.33 21.94
N VAL A 118 4.71 7.44 21.29
CA VAL A 118 3.95 7.80 20.07
C VAL A 118 2.94 8.90 20.37
N ALA A 119 2.20 8.79 21.49
CA ALA A 119 1.26 9.81 21.91
C ALA A 119 1.95 11.16 22.23
N ASP A 120 3.12 11.13 22.89
CA ASP A 120 3.91 12.32 23.20
C ASP A 120 4.41 13.00 21.90
N VAL A 121 4.89 12.21 20.92
CA VAL A 121 5.29 12.74 19.61
C VAL A 121 4.11 13.39 18.89
N TRP A 122 2.94 12.76 18.86
CA TRP A 122 1.74 13.35 18.27
C TRP A 122 1.40 14.70 18.91
N LYS A 123 1.48 14.78 20.22
CA LYS A 123 1.28 16.04 20.96
C LYS A 123 2.30 17.10 20.55
N ASP A 124 3.56 16.76 20.43
CA ASP A 124 4.62 17.70 20.05
C ASP A 124 4.52 18.12 18.58
N VAL A 125 4.13 17.23 17.67
CA VAL A 125 3.82 17.54 16.27
C VAL A 125 2.62 18.49 16.20
N SER A 126 1.52 18.22 16.92
CA SER A 126 0.33 19.06 16.93
C SER A 126 0.56 20.48 17.47
N HIS A 127 1.58 20.65 18.34
CA HIS A 127 2.00 21.95 18.87
C HIS A 127 3.14 22.61 18.05
N GLY A 128 3.53 22.02 16.93
CA GLY A 128 4.61 22.54 16.07
C GLY A 128 6.01 22.48 16.68
N LYS A 129 6.22 21.67 17.72
CA LYS A 129 7.53 21.48 18.35
C LYS A 129 8.44 20.52 17.59
N ILE A 130 7.83 19.59 16.85
CA ILE A 130 8.51 18.62 16.00
C ILE A 130 7.95 18.74 14.58
N ASP A 131 8.84 18.85 13.61
CA ASP A 131 8.47 18.78 12.21
C ASP A 131 8.10 17.34 11.86
N SER A 132 6.87 17.14 11.38
CA SER A 132 6.36 15.83 11.02
C SER A 132 7.13 15.16 9.88
N GLU A 133 7.78 15.92 9.01
CA GLU A 133 8.54 15.39 7.87
C GLU A 133 9.75 14.54 8.28
N VAL A 134 10.25 14.69 9.53
CA VAL A 134 11.36 13.89 10.05
C VAL A 134 11.02 12.40 10.19
N PHE A 135 9.73 12.05 10.26
CA PHE A 135 9.26 10.67 10.34
C PHE A 135 9.03 10.03 8.96
N LEU A 136 9.02 10.82 7.90
CA LEU A 136 8.85 10.30 6.54
C LEU A 136 10.04 9.43 6.13
N GLU A 137 9.74 8.35 5.44
CA GLU A 137 10.76 7.46 4.93
C GLU A 137 11.68 8.16 3.91
N LYS A 138 12.95 7.79 3.93
CA LYS A 138 13.96 8.35 3.02
C LYS A 138 13.77 7.82 1.60
N VAL A 139 14.16 8.62 0.61
CA VAL A 139 14.11 8.26 -0.83
C VAL A 139 14.83 6.94 -1.09
N GLU A 140 15.96 6.69 -0.43
CA GLU A 140 16.74 5.46 -0.59
C GLU A 140 15.95 4.20 -0.17
N THR A 141 15.12 4.33 0.88
CA THR A 141 14.24 3.24 1.33
C THR A 141 13.15 2.93 0.29
N LEU A 142 12.52 3.99 -0.25
CA LEU A 142 11.53 3.89 -1.30
C LEU A 142 12.13 3.27 -2.56
N LYS A 143 13.30 3.74 -2.96
CA LYS A 143 14.08 3.24 -4.12
C LYS A 143 14.40 1.76 -3.98
N GLY A 144 14.90 1.35 -2.81
CA GLY A 144 15.18 -0.06 -2.54
C GLY A 144 13.95 -0.97 -2.65
N ARG A 145 12.75 -0.48 -2.27
CA ARG A 145 11.49 -1.22 -2.45
C ARG A 145 11.09 -1.29 -3.93
N LEU A 146 11.12 -0.16 -4.63
CA LEU A 146 10.74 -0.10 -6.04
C LEU A 146 11.61 -1.03 -6.89
N VAL A 147 12.93 -0.96 -6.72
CA VAL A 147 13.87 -1.83 -7.44
C VAL A 147 13.58 -3.30 -7.16
N LYS A 148 13.37 -3.70 -5.91
CA LYS A 148 13.03 -5.10 -5.56
C LYS A 148 11.75 -5.58 -6.24
N ILE A 149 10.74 -4.73 -6.36
CA ILE A 149 9.47 -5.07 -7.01
C ILE A 149 9.68 -5.20 -8.52
N ILE A 150 10.40 -4.26 -9.14
CA ILE A 150 10.73 -4.30 -10.57
C ILE A 150 11.58 -5.52 -10.91
N ASP A 151 12.61 -5.83 -10.13
CA ASP A 151 13.48 -7.01 -10.34
C ASP A 151 12.68 -8.32 -10.28
N ARG A 152 11.67 -8.35 -9.41
CA ARG A 152 10.86 -9.56 -9.22
C ARG A 152 9.83 -9.76 -10.33
N PHE A 153 9.12 -8.70 -10.71
CA PHE A 153 7.95 -8.80 -11.58
C PHE A 153 8.21 -8.36 -13.03
N GLY A 154 9.25 -7.57 -13.27
CA GLY A 154 9.54 -6.91 -14.54
C GLY A 154 8.94 -5.52 -14.59
N GLY A 155 9.68 -4.55 -15.15
CA GLY A 155 9.23 -3.16 -15.26
C GLY A 155 7.94 -3.03 -16.08
N GLU A 156 7.79 -3.88 -17.09
CA GLU A 156 6.61 -3.93 -17.94
C GLU A 156 5.31 -4.34 -17.21
N ARG A 157 5.45 -4.99 -16.04
CA ARG A 157 4.31 -5.40 -15.20
C ARG A 157 4.08 -4.46 -14.01
N VAL A 158 4.92 -3.43 -13.85
CA VAL A 158 4.84 -2.45 -12.75
C VAL A 158 4.76 -1.02 -13.32
N PRO A 159 3.66 -0.66 -13.99
CA PRO A 159 3.54 0.65 -14.65
C PRO A 159 3.42 1.82 -13.68
N TYR A 160 3.06 1.57 -12.43
CA TYR A 160 2.85 2.60 -11.41
C TYR A 160 3.55 2.28 -10.10
N ALA A 161 3.99 3.34 -9.41
CA ALA A 161 4.43 3.27 -8.03
C ALA A 161 3.82 4.42 -7.22
N GLY A 162 3.60 4.19 -5.93
CA GLY A 162 2.96 5.17 -5.08
C GLY A 162 2.97 4.84 -3.60
N PRO A 163 2.31 5.68 -2.78
CA PRO A 163 2.02 5.36 -1.40
C PRO A 163 1.18 4.08 -1.27
N GLU A 164 1.33 3.37 -0.15
CA GLU A 164 0.60 2.12 0.09
C GLU A 164 -0.90 2.31 0.36
N CYS A 165 -1.32 3.51 0.74
CA CYS A 165 -2.72 3.83 1.04
C CYS A 165 -2.96 5.34 0.91
N GLY A 166 -4.16 5.80 1.31
CA GLY A 166 -4.51 7.23 1.37
C GLY A 166 -3.71 8.01 2.41
N LEU A 167 -3.54 9.30 2.17
CA LEU A 167 -2.72 10.21 3.00
C LEU A 167 -3.49 10.89 4.13
N LYS A 168 -4.73 10.50 4.40
CA LYS A 168 -5.59 11.14 5.43
C LYS A 168 -5.00 11.07 6.85
N GLY A 169 -4.15 10.07 7.12
CA GLY A 169 -3.50 9.88 8.43
C GLY A 169 -2.30 10.79 8.69
N PHE A 170 -1.87 11.58 7.69
CA PHE A 170 -0.75 12.51 7.87
C PHE A 170 -1.16 13.73 8.71
N PRO A 171 -0.25 14.25 9.55
CA PRO A 171 -0.57 15.36 10.47
C PRO A 171 -0.84 16.69 9.78
N THR A 172 -0.22 16.95 8.64
CA THR A 172 -0.40 18.18 7.85
C THR A 172 -0.44 17.89 6.36
N TYR A 173 -1.00 18.85 5.61
CA TYR A 173 -1.00 18.79 4.15
C TYR A 173 0.44 18.83 3.58
N GLU A 174 1.31 19.63 4.16
CA GLU A 174 2.71 19.79 3.74
C GLU A 174 3.45 18.45 3.89
N CYS A 175 3.27 17.76 5.02
CA CYS A 175 3.85 16.45 5.26
C CYS A 175 3.37 15.41 4.23
N ALA A 176 2.06 15.41 3.92
CA ALA A 176 1.51 14.54 2.89
C ALA A 176 2.08 14.87 1.50
N LEU A 177 2.22 16.16 1.17
CA LEU A 177 2.81 16.61 -0.08
C LEU A 177 4.29 16.23 -0.20
N GLU A 178 5.06 16.34 0.89
CA GLU A 178 6.46 15.92 0.92
C GLU A 178 6.60 14.41 0.70
N CYS A 179 5.71 13.60 1.30
CA CYS A 179 5.64 12.16 1.01
C CYS A 179 5.50 11.90 -0.49
N LEU A 180 4.56 12.58 -1.17
CA LEU A 180 4.34 12.44 -2.62
C LEU A 180 5.55 12.90 -3.43
N LYS A 181 6.24 13.97 -3.02
CA LYS A 181 7.47 14.44 -3.69
C LYS A 181 8.58 13.39 -3.60
N ARG A 182 8.77 12.74 -2.43
CA ARG A 182 9.74 11.66 -2.27
C ARG A 182 9.42 10.45 -3.16
N VAL A 183 8.14 10.10 -3.27
CA VAL A 183 7.69 9.06 -4.19
C VAL A 183 8.00 9.44 -5.64
N ALA A 184 7.64 10.65 -6.07
CA ALA A 184 7.88 11.12 -7.43
C ALA A 184 9.38 11.16 -7.77
N SER A 185 10.23 11.66 -6.86
CA SER A 185 11.68 11.63 -7.01
C SER A 185 12.20 10.21 -7.17
N THR A 186 11.73 9.29 -6.32
CA THR A 186 12.11 7.88 -6.38
C THR A 186 11.79 7.25 -7.73
N VAL A 187 10.59 7.49 -8.26
CA VAL A 187 10.16 6.94 -9.55
C VAL A 187 11.04 7.49 -10.67
N LYS A 188 11.32 8.80 -10.66
CA LYS A 188 12.19 9.43 -11.64
C LYS A 188 13.60 8.82 -11.62
N ASP A 189 14.20 8.69 -10.44
CA ASP A 189 15.56 8.14 -10.27
C ASP A 189 15.71 6.66 -10.68
N VAL A 190 14.61 5.91 -10.71
CA VAL A 190 14.64 4.49 -11.12
C VAL A 190 14.32 4.33 -12.61
N ALA A 191 13.61 5.30 -13.22
CA ALA A 191 13.30 5.28 -14.65
C ALA A 191 14.43 5.78 -15.55
N GLU A 192 15.40 6.52 -15.00
CA GLU A 192 16.64 6.97 -15.66
C GLU A 192 17.69 5.86 -15.68
#